data_f7d0d6658862ada580ba3856356ba808
#
_entry.id   f7d0d6658862ada580ba3856356ba808
#
_cell.length_a   1.000
_cell.length_b   1.000
_cell.length_c   1.000
_cell.angle_alpha   90.00
_cell.angle_beta   90.00
_cell.angle_gamma   90.00
#
_symmetry.space_group_name_H-M   'P 1'
#
loop_
_entity.id
_entity.type
_entity.pdbx_description
1 polymer ?
#
loop_
_entity_poly.entity_id
_entity_poly.type
_entity_poly.pdbx_seq_one_letter_code
_entity_poly.pdbx_strand_id
1 'polypeptide(L)'
;ENTLSEILDDKLFEDLDILGPEVKDLVSTNPKIGKAIVRLGDILKKKDHELVNKIEKISGKIVDNRKNSFPGEVISDFLQENKNYFPKLEDFANQVFGKVQKNNRTRYIALCEYLKSEYDIVVKDVIPEENKPFSKIFNKNKKELLLSDYSSLETKKLHAAAQIAQEGASKDIENYLSKFSFPSEESKKLSKVALLNYCGAAILMPYKLFHFECKKLKYDLELLQNTFATSFEQVAHRVTCLQDPNLPGIPFHFL
;
A
#
# COMPACT_ATOMS: atom_id res chain seq x y z
N GLU A 1 3.39 -34.87 18.32
CA GLU A 1 3.64 -35.51 17.03
C GLU A 1 2.40 -35.38 16.12
N ASN A 2 1.24 -35.88 16.51
CA ASN A 2 0.03 -35.87 15.67
C ASN A 2 -0.37 -34.46 15.19
N THR A 3 -0.31 -33.47 16.09
CA THR A 3 -0.70 -32.08 15.76
C THR A 3 0.26 -31.40 14.77
N LEU A 4 1.53 -31.77 14.77
CA LEU A 4 2.53 -31.23 13.83
C LEU A 4 2.38 -31.88 12.45
N SER A 5 2.15 -33.20 12.40
CA SER A 5 1.81 -33.91 11.17
C SER A 5 0.55 -33.33 10.50
N GLU A 6 -0.52 -33.12 11.27
CA GLU A 6 -1.77 -32.53 10.74
C GLU A 6 -1.60 -31.12 10.16
N ILE A 7 -0.62 -30.34 10.65
CA ILE A 7 -0.32 -29.01 10.13
C ILE A 7 0.53 -29.10 8.86
N LEU A 8 1.47 -30.03 8.82
CA LEU A 8 2.37 -30.21 7.69
C LEU A 8 1.72 -30.98 6.52
N ASP A 9 0.63 -31.70 6.78
CA ASP A 9 -0.22 -32.33 5.76
C ASP A 9 -1.21 -31.35 5.10
N ASP A 10 -1.23 -30.08 5.50
CA ASP A 10 -2.06 -29.03 4.89
C ASP A 10 -1.54 -28.68 3.48
N LYS A 11 -2.47 -28.39 2.55
CA LYS A 11 -2.17 -28.01 1.15
C LYS A 11 -1.11 -26.92 0.99
N LEU A 12 -0.93 -26.08 2.00
CA LEU A 12 0.11 -25.05 2.05
C LEU A 12 1.54 -25.61 2.07
N PHE A 13 1.71 -26.90 2.39
CA PHE A 13 3.01 -27.56 2.52
C PHE A 13 3.18 -28.73 1.55
N GLU A 14 2.19 -28.98 0.65
CA GLU A 14 2.22 -30.06 -0.34
C GLU A 14 3.48 -30.03 -1.22
N ASP A 15 3.97 -28.82 -1.54
CA ASP A 15 5.15 -28.63 -2.39
C ASP A 15 6.49 -28.92 -1.68
N LEU A 16 6.49 -29.11 -0.36
CA LEU A 16 7.71 -29.30 0.43
C LEU A 16 8.11 -30.76 0.63
N ASP A 17 7.25 -31.71 0.24
CA ASP A 17 7.47 -33.17 0.29
C ASP A 17 8.08 -33.67 1.63
N ILE A 18 7.55 -33.13 2.75
CA ILE A 18 8.05 -33.42 4.11
C ILE A 18 7.61 -34.81 4.55
N LEU A 19 8.57 -35.71 4.75
CA LEU A 19 8.31 -37.09 5.13
C LEU A 19 8.07 -37.24 6.64
N GLY A 20 7.17 -38.13 7.04
CA GLY A 20 6.86 -38.42 8.44
C GLY A 20 8.07 -38.70 9.35
N PRO A 21 9.15 -39.35 8.90
CA PRO A 21 10.40 -39.49 9.66
C PRO A 21 11.08 -38.15 9.98
N GLU A 22 11.04 -37.16 9.06
CA GLU A 22 11.66 -35.84 9.27
C GLU A 22 10.91 -35.03 10.33
N VAL A 23 9.58 -35.18 10.39
CA VAL A 23 8.75 -34.58 11.46
C VAL A 23 9.13 -35.14 12.83
N LYS A 24 9.35 -36.47 12.93
CA LYS A 24 9.78 -37.14 14.16
C LYS A 24 11.17 -36.67 14.60
N ASP A 25 12.07 -36.53 13.66
CA ASP A 25 13.44 -36.06 13.92
C ASP A 25 13.44 -34.61 14.39
N LEU A 26 12.64 -33.74 13.77
CA LEU A 26 12.46 -32.35 14.19
C LEU A 26 11.93 -32.23 15.62
N VAL A 27 10.92 -33.04 15.98
CA VAL A 27 10.31 -33.01 17.33
C VAL A 27 11.29 -33.55 18.38
N SER A 28 12.07 -34.59 18.06
CA SER A 28 13.04 -35.16 18.95
C SER A 28 14.28 -34.28 19.17
N THR A 29 14.77 -33.67 18.11
CA THR A 29 16.01 -32.89 18.11
C THR A 29 15.79 -31.43 18.55
N ASN A 30 14.64 -30.84 18.20
CA ASN A 30 14.29 -29.46 18.51
C ASN A 30 12.82 -29.26 18.91
N PRO A 31 12.42 -29.68 20.12
CA PRO A 31 11.02 -29.59 20.58
C PRO A 31 10.46 -28.15 20.61
N LYS A 32 11.33 -27.15 20.76
CA LYS A 32 10.94 -25.73 20.75
C LYS A 32 10.53 -25.26 19.34
N ILE A 33 11.20 -25.74 18.30
CA ILE A 33 10.87 -25.42 16.91
C ILE A 33 9.55 -26.08 16.53
N GLY A 34 9.34 -27.35 16.87
CA GLY A 34 8.05 -28.03 16.67
C GLY A 34 6.88 -27.29 17.33
N LYS A 35 7.05 -26.84 18.59
CA LYS A 35 6.04 -26.01 19.27
C LYS A 35 5.81 -24.65 18.61
N ALA A 36 6.84 -24.02 18.04
CA ALA A 36 6.71 -22.76 17.34
C ALA A 36 5.90 -22.92 16.03
N ILE A 37 6.16 -24.01 15.28
CA ILE A 37 5.41 -24.31 14.03
C ILE A 37 3.94 -24.59 14.35
N VAL A 38 3.64 -25.38 15.40
CA VAL A 38 2.25 -25.62 15.83
C VAL A 38 1.55 -24.31 16.18
N ARG A 39 2.20 -23.43 16.95
CA ARG A 39 1.64 -22.11 17.27
C ARG A 39 1.41 -21.23 16.05
N LEU A 40 2.32 -21.27 15.07
CA LEU A 40 2.15 -20.54 13.81
C LEU A 40 0.94 -21.08 13.02
N GLY A 41 0.81 -22.41 12.92
CA GLY A 41 -0.34 -23.07 12.30
C GLY A 41 -1.67 -22.69 12.97
N ASP A 42 -1.71 -22.68 14.31
CA ASP A 42 -2.89 -22.25 15.08
C ASP A 42 -3.25 -20.77 14.85
N ILE A 43 -2.23 -19.90 14.72
CA ILE A 43 -2.44 -18.48 14.43
C ILE A 43 -2.98 -18.30 13.01
N LEU A 44 -2.45 -19.03 12.04
CA LEU A 44 -2.92 -19.01 10.65
C LEU A 44 -4.37 -19.53 10.56
N LYS A 45 -4.67 -20.68 11.15
CA LYS A 45 -6.05 -21.23 11.21
C LYS A 45 -7.04 -20.29 11.91
N LYS A 46 -6.63 -19.60 12.99
CA LYS A 46 -7.47 -18.58 13.64
C LYS A 46 -7.72 -17.37 12.75
N LYS A 47 -6.70 -16.89 12.02
CA LYS A 47 -6.87 -15.80 11.07
C LYS A 47 -7.77 -16.18 9.90
N ASP A 48 -7.65 -17.40 9.38
CA ASP A 48 -8.55 -17.91 8.34
C ASP A 48 -9.98 -18.05 8.85
N HIS A 49 -10.17 -18.55 10.07
CA HIS A 49 -11.50 -18.59 10.71
C HIS A 49 -12.08 -17.20 11.00
N GLU A 50 -11.27 -16.23 11.39
CA GLU A 50 -11.73 -14.84 11.56
C GLU A 50 -12.09 -14.21 10.22
N LEU A 51 -11.36 -14.51 9.15
CA LEU A 51 -11.67 -14.08 7.77
C LEU A 51 -12.94 -14.77 7.26
N VAL A 52 -13.06 -16.09 7.42
CA VAL A 52 -14.26 -16.86 7.05
C VAL A 52 -15.48 -16.38 7.84
N ASN A 53 -15.37 -16.18 9.16
CA ASN A 53 -16.45 -15.64 9.98
C ASN A 53 -16.82 -14.19 9.64
N LYS A 54 -15.87 -13.38 9.21
CA LYS A 54 -16.16 -12.05 8.64
C LYS A 54 -16.86 -12.16 7.29
N ILE A 55 -16.43 -13.10 6.43
CA ILE A 55 -17.06 -13.40 5.14
C ILE A 55 -18.46 -13.96 5.35
N GLU A 56 -18.69 -14.89 6.27
CA GLU A 56 -20.03 -15.44 6.58
C GLU A 56 -20.97 -14.40 7.20
N LYS A 57 -20.50 -13.50 8.05
CA LYS A 57 -21.29 -12.38 8.56
C LYS A 57 -21.65 -11.37 7.48
N ILE A 58 -20.83 -11.26 6.44
CA ILE A 58 -21.08 -10.44 5.26
C ILE A 58 -22.02 -11.19 4.29
N SER A 59 -21.87 -12.49 4.09
CA SER A 59 -22.67 -13.29 3.17
C SER A 59 -24.08 -13.60 3.65
N GLY A 60 -24.37 -13.51 4.96
CA GLY A 60 -25.72 -13.69 5.52
C GLY A 60 -26.75 -12.61 5.19
N LYS A 61 -26.42 -11.60 4.37
CA LYS A 61 -27.31 -10.49 3.97
C LYS A 61 -27.20 -10.19 2.47
N ILE A 62 -27.47 -11.18 1.59
CA ILE A 62 -27.29 -10.92 0.17
C ILE A 62 -28.44 -11.40 -0.69
N VAL A 63 -29.04 -10.44 -1.37
CA VAL A 63 -29.57 -10.54 -2.73
C VAL A 63 -29.29 -9.19 -3.41
N ASP A 64 -28.10 -8.99 -3.93
CA ASP A 64 -27.80 -8.05 -5.02
C ASP A 64 -26.37 -8.30 -5.53
N ASN A 65 -26.21 -8.70 -6.80
CA ASN A 65 -24.93 -9.15 -7.39
C ASN A 65 -23.79 -8.12 -7.40
N ARG A 66 -24.04 -6.86 -7.00
CA ARG A 66 -23.00 -5.83 -6.82
C ARG A 66 -22.49 -5.68 -5.39
N LYS A 67 -23.14 -6.31 -4.40
CA LYS A 67 -22.78 -6.18 -2.98
C LYS A 67 -21.80 -7.24 -2.49
N ASN A 68 -21.38 -8.17 -3.34
CA ASN A 68 -20.51 -9.31 -3.00
C ASN A 68 -19.07 -9.16 -3.48
N SER A 69 -18.69 -8.03 -4.08
CA SER A 69 -17.31 -7.82 -4.49
C SER A 69 -16.42 -7.62 -3.26
N PHE A 70 -15.30 -8.33 -3.21
CA PHE A 70 -14.26 -8.08 -2.20
C PHE A 70 -13.84 -6.60 -2.27
N PRO A 71 -13.53 -5.94 -1.14
CA PRO A 71 -13.12 -4.53 -1.16
C PRO A 71 -11.98 -4.23 -2.13
N GLY A 72 -11.05 -5.18 -2.33
CA GLY A 72 -9.97 -5.07 -3.30
C GLY A 72 -10.43 -5.03 -4.75
N GLU A 73 -11.45 -5.83 -5.12
CA GLU A 73 -12.03 -5.82 -6.47
C GLU A 73 -12.72 -4.48 -6.75
N VAL A 74 -13.48 -3.96 -5.78
CA VAL A 74 -14.14 -2.64 -5.91
C VAL A 74 -13.13 -1.52 -6.12
N ILE A 75 -11.99 -1.56 -5.42
CA ILE A 75 -10.92 -0.58 -5.61
C ILE A 75 -10.33 -0.73 -7.02
N SER A 76 -10.10 -1.96 -7.47
CA SER A 76 -9.59 -2.23 -8.83
C SER A 76 -10.55 -1.71 -9.90
N ASP A 77 -11.85 -1.99 -9.77
CA ASP A 77 -12.88 -1.50 -10.69
C ASP A 77 -12.92 0.03 -10.73
N PHE A 78 -12.90 0.68 -9.56
CA PHE A 78 -12.86 2.13 -9.45
C PHE A 78 -11.63 2.73 -10.16
N LEU A 79 -10.45 2.14 -9.96
CA LEU A 79 -9.22 2.59 -10.62
C LEU A 79 -9.28 2.36 -12.13
N GLN A 80 -9.80 1.21 -12.58
CA GLN A 80 -9.93 0.87 -14.00
C GLN A 80 -10.96 1.74 -14.74
N GLU A 81 -12.11 2.07 -14.14
CA GLU A 81 -13.07 3.01 -14.73
C GLU A 81 -12.45 4.38 -14.98
N ASN A 82 -11.52 4.80 -14.11
CA ASN A 82 -10.75 6.03 -14.28
C ASN A 82 -9.46 5.81 -15.12
N LYS A 83 -9.30 4.63 -15.76
CA LYS A 83 -8.10 4.25 -16.52
C LYS A 83 -6.80 4.38 -15.70
N ASN A 84 -6.88 4.19 -14.40
CA ASN A 84 -5.77 4.37 -13.46
C ASN A 84 -5.00 5.70 -13.65
N TYR A 85 -5.71 6.78 -14.10
CA TYR A 85 -5.15 8.09 -14.36
C TYR A 85 -6.09 9.19 -13.87
N PHE A 86 -5.56 10.09 -13.03
CA PHE A 86 -6.33 11.13 -12.35
C PHE A 86 -5.71 12.51 -12.63
N PRO A 87 -6.10 13.19 -13.74
CA PRO A 87 -5.46 14.42 -14.20
C PRO A 87 -5.30 15.50 -13.14
N LYS A 88 -6.35 15.78 -12.35
CA LYS A 88 -6.29 16.80 -11.31
C LYS A 88 -5.30 16.47 -10.19
N LEU A 89 -5.15 15.18 -9.86
CA LEU A 89 -4.17 14.73 -8.88
C LEU A 89 -2.74 14.83 -9.44
N GLU A 90 -2.55 14.57 -10.73
CA GLU A 90 -1.27 14.77 -11.42
C GLU A 90 -0.89 16.25 -11.46
N ASP A 91 -1.84 17.14 -11.77
CA ASP A 91 -1.61 18.59 -11.78
C ASP A 91 -1.21 19.10 -10.39
N PHE A 92 -1.94 18.68 -9.35
CA PHE A 92 -1.59 18.99 -7.96
C PHE A 92 -0.20 18.46 -7.60
N ALA A 93 0.08 17.19 -7.92
CA ALA A 93 1.37 16.57 -7.65
C ALA A 93 2.53 17.31 -8.32
N ASN A 94 2.35 17.77 -9.57
CA ASN A 94 3.32 18.53 -10.31
C ASN A 94 3.61 19.90 -9.65
N GLN A 95 2.58 20.59 -9.15
CA GLN A 95 2.74 21.85 -8.41
C GLN A 95 3.54 21.66 -7.12
N VAL A 96 3.21 20.62 -6.34
CA VAL A 96 3.94 20.27 -5.12
C VAL A 96 5.40 19.93 -5.43
N PHE A 97 5.63 19.07 -6.43
CA PHE A 97 6.98 18.68 -6.85
C PHE A 97 7.83 19.91 -7.21
N GLY A 98 7.28 20.85 -7.98
CA GLY A 98 7.99 22.09 -8.35
C GLY A 98 8.41 22.94 -7.14
N LYS A 99 7.65 22.91 -6.04
CA LYS A 99 7.98 23.61 -4.79
C LYS A 99 9.02 22.85 -3.97
N VAL A 100 8.86 21.53 -3.84
CA VAL A 100 9.74 20.67 -3.05
C VAL A 100 11.13 20.53 -3.68
N GLN A 101 11.23 20.50 -5.02
CA GLN A 101 12.51 20.34 -5.73
C GLN A 101 13.41 21.59 -5.67
N LYS A 102 12.86 22.78 -5.39
CA LYS A 102 13.64 24.02 -5.27
C LYS A 102 14.57 24.06 -4.05
N ASN A 103 14.37 23.18 -3.07
CA ASN A 103 15.21 23.08 -1.91
C ASN A 103 16.30 22.03 -2.16
N ASN A 104 17.57 22.40 -2.12
CA ASN A 104 18.74 21.51 -2.25
C ASN A 104 18.89 20.50 -1.08
N ARG A 105 17.79 20.04 -0.50
CA ARG A 105 17.74 19.11 0.63
C ARG A 105 17.29 17.73 0.18
N THR A 106 17.53 16.72 1.01
CA THR A 106 16.97 15.39 0.73
C THR A 106 15.45 15.49 0.58
N ARG A 107 14.89 14.77 -0.37
CA ARG A 107 13.44 14.86 -0.69
C ARG A 107 12.53 14.64 0.54
N TYR A 108 12.95 13.79 1.48
CA TYR A 108 12.19 13.59 2.72
C TYR A 108 12.10 14.86 3.56
N ILE A 109 13.23 15.53 3.79
CA ILE A 109 13.29 16.79 4.55
C ILE A 109 12.45 17.86 3.85
N ALA A 110 12.54 17.97 2.53
CA ALA A 110 11.77 18.95 1.76
C ALA A 110 10.25 18.71 1.85
N LEU A 111 9.79 17.45 1.88
CA LEU A 111 8.39 17.11 2.11
C LEU A 111 7.94 17.47 3.54
N CYS A 112 8.77 17.22 4.54
CA CYS A 112 8.48 17.59 5.94
C CYS A 112 8.39 19.12 6.10
N GLU A 113 9.28 19.87 5.47
CA GLU A 113 9.25 21.34 5.47
C GLU A 113 8.02 21.88 4.73
N TYR A 114 7.65 21.27 3.62
CA TYR A 114 6.44 21.63 2.89
C TYR A 114 5.19 21.40 3.76
N LEU A 115 5.08 20.26 4.46
CA LEU A 115 4.00 19.99 5.41
C LEU A 115 3.95 21.04 6.53
N LYS A 116 5.12 21.44 7.04
CA LYS A 116 5.19 22.45 8.10
C LYS A 116 4.82 23.83 7.59
N SER A 117 5.33 24.25 6.43
CA SER A 117 5.13 25.60 5.91
C SER A 117 3.71 25.85 5.37
N GLU A 118 3.14 24.86 4.63
CA GLU A 118 1.86 25.05 3.95
C GLU A 118 0.66 24.65 4.83
N TYR A 119 0.84 23.66 5.75
CA TYR A 119 -0.27 23.08 6.51
C TYR A 119 -0.07 23.14 8.03
N ASP A 120 1.08 23.67 8.51
CA ASP A 120 1.48 23.69 9.92
C ASP A 120 1.55 22.29 10.56
N ILE A 121 1.88 21.26 9.76
CA ILE A 121 2.00 19.87 10.21
C ILE A 121 3.45 19.56 10.50
N VAL A 122 3.73 19.11 11.73
CA VAL A 122 5.05 18.64 12.16
C VAL A 122 5.16 17.14 11.95
N VAL A 123 6.18 16.71 11.19
CA VAL A 123 6.50 15.27 11.03
C VAL A 123 7.48 14.86 12.12
N LYS A 124 7.21 13.73 12.77
CA LYS A 124 8.06 13.13 13.80
C LYS A 124 8.29 11.66 13.50
N ASP A 125 9.56 11.26 13.48
CA ASP A 125 9.93 9.85 13.47
C ASP A 125 9.87 9.31 14.89
N VAL A 126 9.15 8.20 15.10
CA VAL A 126 8.85 7.64 16.42
C VAL A 126 9.06 6.13 16.40
N ILE A 127 9.71 5.61 17.44
CA ILE A 127 9.80 4.17 17.66
C ILE A 127 8.45 3.68 18.21
N PRO A 128 7.72 2.80 17.50
CA PRO A 128 6.47 2.23 17.99
C PRO A 128 6.67 1.39 19.25
N GLU A 129 5.69 1.41 20.15
CA GLU A 129 5.64 0.47 21.29
C GLU A 129 5.50 -0.97 20.77
N GLU A 130 6.14 -1.93 21.44
CA GLU A 130 6.17 -3.35 21.04
C GLU A 130 4.78 -3.94 20.77
N ASN A 131 3.79 -3.54 21.56
CA ASN A 131 2.42 -4.06 21.48
C ASN A 131 1.47 -3.23 20.60
N LYS A 132 1.96 -2.14 19.98
CA LYS A 132 1.16 -1.23 19.14
C LYS A 132 1.94 -0.79 17.90
N PRO A 133 2.25 -1.72 16.98
CA PRO A 133 2.95 -1.37 15.76
C PRO A 133 2.08 -0.47 14.89
N PHE A 134 2.70 0.57 14.32
CA PHE A 134 2.07 1.43 13.32
C PHE A 134 3.10 1.81 12.26
N SER A 135 2.64 2.15 11.08
CA SER A 135 3.48 2.74 10.02
C SER A 135 3.32 4.26 9.97
N LYS A 136 2.07 4.73 10.12
CA LYS A 136 1.71 6.14 10.10
C LYS A 136 0.55 6.43 11.05
N ILE A 137 0.64 7.50 11.84
CA ILE A 137 -0.48 8.06 12.63
C ILE A 137 -0.51 9.57 12.41
N PHE A 138 -1.69 10.11 12.05
CA PHE A 138 -1.90 11.54 11.98
C PHE A 138 -2.78 12.03 13.13
N ASN A 139 -2.22 12.86 13.98
CA ASN A 139 -2.96 13.52 15.06
C ASN A 139 -3.45 14.89 14.58
N LYS A 140 -4.72 14.95 14.19
CA LYS A 140 -5.33 16.16 13.64
C LYS A 140 -5.33 17.34 14.64
N ASN A 141 -5.56 17.05 15.92
CA ASN A 141 -5.64 18.11 16.95
C ASN A 141 -4.29 18.76 17.23
N LYS A 142 -3.21 17.98 17.22
CA LYS A 142 -1.84 18.45 17.43
C LYS A 142 -1.15 18.86 16.13
N LYS A 143 -1.77 18.59 14.97
CA LYS A 143 -1.14 18.71 13.65
C LYS A 143 0.22 18.00 13.58
N GLU A 144 0.27 16.79 14.10
CA GLU A 144 1.47 15.96 14.11
C GLU A 144 1.28 14.71 13.25
N LEU A 145 2.21 14.49 12.34
CA LEU A 145 2.32 13.26 11.57
C LEU A 145 3.43 12.40 12.19
N LEU A 146 3.05 11.30 12.84
CA LEU A 146 3.99 10.33 13.41
C LEU A 146 4.26 9.25 12.38
N LEU A 147 5.53 9.03 12.04
CA LEU A 147 6.01 7.98 11.17
C LEU A 147 6.84 6.99 11.97
N SER A 148 6.64 5.71 11.71
CA SER A 148 7.41 4.66 12.37
C SER A 148 8.88 4.72 11.98
N ASP A 149 9.77 4.68 12.95
CA ASP A 149 11.21 4.64 12.69
C ASP A 149 11.68 3.29 12.13
N TYR A 150 10.86 2.26 12.23
CA TYR A 150 11.08 0.97 11.56
C TYR A 150 10.70 0.98 10.07
N SER A 151 10.02 2.03 9.58
CA SER A 151 9.69 2.16 8.17
C SER A 151 10.91 2.60 7.36
N SER A 152 11.04 2.06 6.15
CA SER A 152 12.09 2.51 5.22
C SER A 152 11.90 3.99 4.83
N LEU A 153 12.97 4.63 4.38
CA LEU A 153 12.91 6.04 3.96
C LEU A 153 11.94 6.26 2.79
N GLU A 154 11.82 5.27 1.90
CA GLU A 154 10.88 5.28 0.77
C GLU A 154 9.44 5.29 1.25
N THR A 155 9.13 4.47 2.27
CA THR A 155 7.81 4.42 2.92
C THR A 155 7.50 5.73 3.65
N LYS A 156 8.47 6.29 4.40
CA LYS A 156 8.31 7.59 5.08
C LYS A 156 8.04 8.71 4.07
N LYS A 157 8.75 8.75 2.93
CA LYS A 157 8.52 9.71 1.85
C LYS A 157 7.10 9.59 1.27
N LEU A 158 6.64 8.37 0.98
CA LEU A 158 5.29 8.14 0.47
C LEU A 158 4.23 8.60 1.48
N HIS A 159 4.40 8.29 2.76
CA HIS A 159 3.47 8.71 3.81
C HIS A 159 3.41 10.24 3.98
N ALA A 160 4.56 10.92 3.91
CA ALA A 160 4.60 12.38 3.94
C ALA A 160 3.92 13.00 2.70
N ALA A 161 4.19 12.46 1.51
CA ALA A 161 3.56 12.89 0.27
C ALA A 161 2.05 12.60 0.25
N ALA A 162 1.61 11.45 0.75
CA ALA A 162 0.18 11.13 0.88
C ALA A 162 -0.52 12.05 1.91
N GLN A 163 0.17 12.52 2.96
CA GLN A 163 -0.37 13.53 3.88
C GLN A 163 -0.52 14.89 3.19
N ILE A 164 0.43 15.30 2.34
CA ILE A 164 0.30 16.51 1.51
C ILE A 164 -0.93 16.39 0.60
N ALA A 165 -1.15 15.23 -0.03
CA ALA A 165 -2.34 14.97 -0.85
C ALA A 165 -3.64 15.03 -0.02
N GLN A 166 -3.63 14.52 1.22
CA GLN A 166 -4.76 14.60 2.13
C GLN A 166 -5.15 16.04 2.47
N GLU A 167 -4.19 16.93 2.65
CA GLU A 167 -4.46 18.34 2.98
C GLU A 167 -4.82 19.16 1.71
N GLY A 168 -4.08 18.99 0.62
CA GLY A 168 -4.18 19.86 -0.55
C GLY A 168 -5.10 19.36 -1.66
N ALA A 169 -5.28 18.04 -1.82
CA ALA A 169 -6.05 17.44 -2.92
C ALA A 169 -7.37 16.80 -2.47
N SER A 170 -7.78 16.95 -1.20
CA SER A 170 -8.97 16.29 -0.65
C SER A 170 -10.24 16.57 -1.45
N LYS A 171 -10.45 17.78 -1.93
CA LYS A 171 -11.65 18.14 -2.72
C LYS A 171 -11.71 17.38 -4.05
N ASP A 172 -10.58 17.27 -4.74
CA ASP A 172 -10.52 16.54 -6.00
C ASP A 172 -10.67 15.02 -5.77
N ILE A 173 -10.08 14.49 -4.71
CA ILE A 173 -10.25 13.10 -4.29
C ILE A 173 -11.73 12.81 -4.00
N GLU A 174 -12.40 13.62 -3.19
CA GLU A 174 -13.83 13.44 -2.91
C GLU A 174 -14.70 13.56 -4.18
N ASN A 175 -14.32 14.45 -5.10
CA ASN A 175 -15.02 14.57 -6.39
C ASN A 175 -14.88 13.31 -7.26
N TYR A 176 -13.72 12.63 -7.26
CA TYR A 176 -13.58 11.34 -7.93
C TYR A 176 -14.40 10.25 -7.26
N LEU A 177 -14.34 10.17 -5.92
CA LEU A 177 -15.09 9.18 -5.15
C LEU A 177 -16.61 9.35 -5.28
N SER A 178 -17.10 10.58 -5.40
CA SER A 178 -18.55 10.86 -5.52
C SER A 178 -19.15 10.42 -6.84
N LYS A 179 -18.34 10.19 -7.88
CA LYS A 179 -18.79 9.76 -9.21
C LYS A 179 -18.93 8.24 -9.35
N PHE A 180 -18.39 7.50 -8.40
CA PHE A 180 -18.43 6.04 -8.39
C PHE A 180 -19.42 5.53 -7.35
N SER A 181 -20.18 4.49 -7.70
CA SER A 181 -21.14 3.87 -6.79
C SER A 181 -20.46 2.78 -5.96
N PHE A 182 -20.07 3.12 -4.75
CA PHE A 182 -19.44 2.16 -3.83
C PHE A 182 -20.49 1.28 -3.15
N PRO A 183 -20.28 -0.04 -3.09
CA PRO A 183 -21.20 -0.97 -2.41
C PRO A 183 -21.17 -0.82 -0.88
N SER A 184 -20.09 -0.25 -0.31
CA SER A 184 -19.93 -0.04 1.13
C SER A 184 -19.09 1.21 1.44
N GLU A 185 -19.30 1.78 2.63
CA GLU A 185 -18.45 2.86 3.14
C GLU A 185 -17.00 2.41 3.36
N GLU A 186 -16.78 1.13 3.61
CA GLU A 186 -15.43 0.56 3.75
C GLU A 186 -14.67 0.61 2.42
N SER A 187 -15.28 0.12 1.33
CA SER A 187 -14.67 0.17 0.00
C SER A 187 -14.41 1.62 -0.45
N LYS A 188 -15.30 2.55 -0.13
CA LYS A 188 -15.08 3.98 -0.38
C LYS A 188 -13.89 4.54 0.39
N LYS A 189 -13.76 4.20 1.69
CA LYS A 189 -12.60 4.62 2.52
C LYS A 189 -11.30 4.05 1.99
N LEU A 190 -11.28 2.78 1.59
CA LEU A 190 -10.08 2.15 1.02
C LEU A 190 -9.71 2.76 -0.33
N SER A 191 -10.69 3.07 -1.19
CA SER A 191 -10.46 3.79 -2.46
C SER A 191 -9.91 5.20 -2.22
N LYS A 192 -10.36 5.88 -1.16
CA LYS A 192 -9.76 7.16 -0.74
C LYS A 192 -8.27 6.99 -0.38
N VAL A 193 -7.92 5.96 0.38
CA VAL A 193 -6.52 5.66 0.71
C VAL A 193 -5.71 5.36 -0.56
N ALA A 194 -6.28 4.62 -1.51
CA ALA A 194 -5.63 4.35 -2.79
C ALA A 194 -5.35 5.64 -3.58
N LEU A 195 -6.30 6.58 -3.64
CA LEU A 195 -6.08 7.88 -4.30
C LEU A 195 -5.05 8.76 -3.58
N LEU A 196 -5.01 8.71 -2.24
CA LEU A 196 -3.99 9.42 -1.47
C LEU A 196 -2.59 8.87 -1.76
N ASN A 197 -2.45 7.55 -1.83
CA ASN A 197 -1.19 6.90 -2.20
C ASN A 197 -0.82 7.15 -3.67
N TYR A 198 -1.81 7.11 -4.58
CA TYR A 198 -1.62 7.51 -5.98
C TYR A 198 -1.03 8.92 -6.08
N CYS A 199 -1.67 9.89 -5.45
CA CYS A 199 -1.23 11.29 -5.47
C CYS A 199 0.15 11.44 -4.80
N GLY A 200 0.38 10.74 -3.68
CA GLY A 200 1.69 10.70 -3.02
C GLY A 200 2.79 10.16 -3.94
N ALA A 201 2.53 9.07 -4.65
CA ALA A 201 3.45 8.52 -5.65
C ALA A 201 3.67 9.50 -6.82
N ALA A 202 2.63 10.22 -7.26
CA ALA A 202 2.73 11.24 -8.29
C ALA A 202 3.59 12.44 -7.85
N ILE A 203 3.53 12.84 -6.58
CA ILE A 203 4.43 13.86 -6.00
C ILE A 203 5.89 13.39 -6.03
N LEU A 204 6.15 12.11 -5.75
CA LEU A 204 7.50 11.54 -5.75
C LEU A 204 8.03 11.30 -7.17
N MET A 205 7.15 10.92 -8.09
CA MET A 205 7.43 10.53 -9.48
C MET A 205 6.47 11.26 -10.44
N PRO A 206 6.67 12.58 -10.71
CA PRO A 206 5.78 13.37 -11.54
C PRO A 206 5.64 12.77 -12.94
N TYR A 207 4.43 12.79 -13.49
CA TYR A 207 4.06 12.04 -14.68
C TYR A 207 5.03 12.21 -15.86
N LYS A 208 5.23 13.44 -16.31
CA LYS A 208 6.07 13.72 -17.49
C LYS A 208 7.52 13.29 -17.29
N LEU A 209 8.08 13.57 -16.11
CA LEU A 209 9.45 13.19 -15.77
C LEU A 209 9.58 11.65 -15.66
N PHE A 210 8.63 11.01 -14.99
CA PHE A 210 8.61 9.57 -14.82
C PHE A 210 8.46 8.86 -16.17
N HIS A 211 7.52 9.30 -17.01
CA HIS A 211 7.34 8.78 -18.37
C HIS A 211 8.61 8.92 -19.23
N PHE A 212 9.28 10.08 -19.16
CA PHE A 212 10.54 10.30 -19.88
C PHE A 212 11.62 9.31 -19.42
N GLU A 213 11.83 9.18 -18.12
CA GLU A 213 12.84 8.25 -17.57
C GLU A 213 12.47 6.78 -17.84
N CYS A 214 11.17 6.42 -17.82
CA CYS A 214 10.72 5.07 -18.22
C CYS A 214 11.15 4.73 -19.65
N LYS A 215 10.94 5.64 -20.60
CA LYS A 215 11.37 5.42 -22.00
C LYS A 215 12.88 5.36 -22.14
N LYS A 216 13.59 6.27 -21.51
CA LYS A 216 15.05 6.34 -21.52
C LYS A 216 15.71 5.08 -20.93
N LEU A 217 15.17 4.56 -19.83
CA LEU A 217 15.65 3.38 -19.12
C LEU A 217 14.96 2.09 -19.59
N LYS A 218 14.18 2.14 -20.69
CA LYS A 218 13.48 0.97 -21.27
C LYS A 218 12.62 0.22 -20.27
N TYR A 219 12.00 0.95 -19.33
CA TYR A 219 11.17 0.40 -18.25
C TYR A 219 11.90 -0.56 -17.29
N ASP A 220 13.20 -0.40 -17.14
CA ASP A 220 13.96 -1.09 -16.09
C ASP A 220 13.55 -0.53 -14.73
N LEU A 221 12.80 -1.34 -13.94
CA LEU A 221 12.21 -0.90 -12.67
C LEU A 221 13.26 -0.67 -11.59
N GLU A 222 14.38 -1.38 -11.62
CA GLU A 222 15.47 -1.21 -10.64
C GLU A 222 16.20 0.11 -10.89
N LEU A 223 16.47 0.45 -12.15
CA LEU A 223 17.07 1.74 -12.50
C LEU A 223 16.12 2.90 -12.20
N LEU A 224 14.82 2.73 -12.46
CA LEU A 224 13.80 3.71 -12.11
C LEU A 224 13.68 3.92 -10.60
N GLN A 225 13.70 2.83 -9.81
CA GLN A 225 13.73 2.88 -8.35
C GLN A 225 14.88 3.75 -7.85
N ASN A 226 16.08 3.52 -8.36
CA ASN A 226 17.26 4.28 -8.00
C ASN A 226 17.17 5.75 -8.44
N THR A 227 16.67 6.01 -9.65
CA THR A 227 16.51 7.36 -10.22
C THR A 227 15.58 8.23 -9.36
N PHE A 228 14.47 7.67 -8.88
CA PHE A 228 13.48 8.39 -8.07
C PHE A 228 13.69 8.22 -6.57
N ALA A 229 14.61 7.34 -6.15
CA ALA A 229 14.85 6.97 -4.75
C ALA A 229 13.54 6.54 -4.06
N THR A 230 12.79 5.66 -4.70
CA THR A 230 11.51 5.06 -4.25
C THR A 230 11.68 3.55 -4.11
N SER A 231 10.67 2.82 -3.60
CA SER A 231 10.73 1.36 -3.58
C SER A 231 10.39 0.76 -4.95
N PHE A 232 10.81 -0.49 -5.18
CA PHE A 232 10.45 -1.24 -6.38
C PHE A 232 8.93 -1.32 -6.58
N GLU A 233 8.21 -1.62 -5.52
CA GLU A 233 6.74 -1.68 -5.52
C GLU A 233 6.11 -0.34 -5.90
N GLN A 234 6.62 0.78 -5.35
CA GLN A 234 6.14 2.12 -5.71
C GLN A 234 6.33 2.42 -7.20
N VAL A 235 7.48 2.04 -7.78
CA VAL A 235 7.74 2.18 -9.22
C VAL A 235 6.81 1.29 -10.03
N ALA A 236 6.65 0.01 -9.65
CA ALA A 236 5.79 -0.94 -10.35
C ALA A 236 4.34 -0.43 -10.40
N HIS A 237 3.79 0.02 -9.26
CA HIS A 237 2.48 0.66 -9.25
C HIS A 237 2.43 1.95 -10.09
N ARG A 238 3.47 2.77 -10.06
CA ARG A 238 3.50 4.03 -10.81
C ARG A 238 3.52 3.80 -12.33
N VAL A 239 4.20 2.76 -12.80
CA VAL A 239 4.21 2.38 -14.23
C VAL A 239 2.81 2.05 -14.72
N THR A 240 1.96 1.38 -13.91
CA THR A 240 0.57 1.08 -14.30
C THR A 240 -0.31 2.33 -14.45
N CYS A 241 0.12 3.47 -13.89
CA CYS A 241 -0.59 4.75 -13.95
C CYS A 241 -0.23 5.60 -15.18
N LEU A 242 0.66 5.14 -16.07
CA LEU A 242 1.05 5.85 -17.29
C LEU A 242 -0.01 5.73 -18.39
N GLN A 243 -1.24 6.19 -18.10
CA GLN A 243 -2.42 6.06 -18.94
C GLN A 243 -2.99 7.41 -19.42
N ASP A 244 -2.20 8.50 -19.40
CA ASP A 244 -2.60 9.77 -20.01
C ASP A 244 -2.86 9.56 -21.50
N PRO A 245 -4.06 9.85 -22.03
CA PRO A 245 -4.36 9.69 -23.45
C PRO A 245 -3.42 10.46 -24.38
N ASN A 246 -2.85 11.59 -23.90
CA ASN A 246 -1.94 12.42 -24.69
C ASN A 246 -0.47 12.00 -24.57
N LEU A 247 -0.13 11.22 -23.56
CA LEU A 247 1.24 10.78 -23.28
C LEU A 247 1.26 9.38 -22.68
N PRO A 248 0.71 8.35 -23.36
CA PRO A 248 0.58 7.03 -22.81
C PRO A 248 1.94 6.33 -22.67
N GLY A 249 2.07 5.54 -21.60
CA GLY A 249 3.13 4.58 -21.44
C GLY A 249 2.80 3.23 -22.09
N ILE A 250 3.64 2.21 -21.85
CA ILE A 250 3.33 0.83 -22.17
C ILE A 250 2.31 0.33 -21.14
N PRO A 251 1.23 -0.38 -21.54
CA PRO A 251 0.28 -0.96 -20.59
C PRO A 251 0.94 -2.06 -19.76
N PHE A 252 0.98 -1.85 -18.45
CA PHE A 252 1.45 -2.82 -17.47
C PHE A 252 0.31 -3.22 -16.54
N HIS A 253 0.31 -4.48 -16.14
CA HIS A 253 -0.48 -4.99 -15.02
C HIS A 253 0.47 -5.46 -13.93
N PHE A 254 0.22 -5.03 -12.71
CA PHE A 254 0.96 -5.48 -11.52
C PHE A 254 -0.02 -6.28 -10.66
N LEU A 255 0.28 -7.56 -10.48
CA LEU A 255 -0.53 -8.52 -9.71
C LEU A 255 0.13 -8.80 -8.37
#